data_f1eb6d06285b42049fd3ad3c0594c034
#
_entry.id   f1eb6d06285b42049fd3ad3c0594c034
#
_cell.length_a   1.000
_cell.length_b   1.000
_cell.length_c   1.000
_cell.angle_alpha   90.00
_cell.angle_beta   90.00
_cell.angle_gamma   90.00
#
_symmetry.space_group_name_H-M   'P 1'
#
loop_
_entity.id
_entity.type
_entity.pdbx_description
1 polymer ?
#
loop_
_entity_poly.entity_id
_entity_poly.type
_entity_poly.pdbx_seq_one_letter_code
_entity_poly.pdbx_strand_id
1 'polypeptide(L)'
;MRKIRTGIYGLNSILDGGFNENSTTVVIGSSGAGKTTCATQFIRRGLLEGQEGIFVSLDENKEQIIREAVEMGWSDILDYLEDGLLVFIDASGREFSNFIRKELPAFVSDWRGANTRIAVDPLTPVLWSTKDQYEQRDLIGFMLKETRRVGTVLCTLEEHGPGELTGPETIIPMYLADCVIHLRYKAAEGNVTRFLKIIKARSSRHSELSHPYRIMKGLGLLVDSAAYKREKTTRIPSQIKDVLDQKSTLPKSIQESVQKALEGLSDEDFKTLKAEHLIENIIAEYSEG
;
A
#
# COMPACT_ATOMS: atom_id res chain seq x y z
N MET A 1 -19.83 -4.21 -4.59
CA MET A 1 -18.94 -3.06 -4.89
C MET A 1 -17.85 -3.55 -5.82
N ARG A 2 -17.43 -2.71 -6.78
CA ARG A 2 -16.28 -3.02 -7.64
C ARG A 2 -15.01 -3.01 -6.79
N LYS A 3 -14.10 -3.94 -7.08
CA LYS A 3 -12.80 -4.04 -6.41
C LYS A 3 -11.71 -3.50 -7.32
N ILE A 4 -10.74 -2.82 -6.72
CA ILE A 4 -9.50 -2.42 -7.38
C ILE A 4 -8.32 -3.14 -6.73
N ARG A 5 -7.30 -3.43 -7.52
CA ARG A 5 -6.09 -4.07 -7.03
C ARG A 5 -5.31 -3.12 -6.14
N THR A 6 -4.80 -3.64 -5.04
CA THR A 6 -4.07 -2.83 -4.06
C THR A 6 -2.69 -2.40 -4.55
N GLY A 7 -2.09 -3.18 -5.46
CA GLY A 7 -0.68 -3.07 -5.82
C GLY A 7 0.26 -3.84 -4.90
N ILE A 8 -0.18 -4.15 -3.68
CA ILE A 8 0.60 -4.89 -2.70
C ILE A 8 0.38 -6.39 -2.95
N TYR A 9 1.46 -7.11 -3.26
CA TYR A 9 1.40 -8.52 -3.57
C TYR A 9 0.93 -9.35 -2.36
N GLY A 10 0.04 -10.31 -2.62
CA GLY A 10 -0.59 -11.13 -1.60
C GLY A 10 -1.73 -10.46 -0.83
N LEU A 11 -1.81 -9.11 -0.80
CA LEU A 11 -2.85 -8.39 -0.06
C LEU A 11 -4.24 -8.58 -0.67
N ASN A 12 -4.35 -8.62 -2.00
CA ASN A 12 -5.64 -8.83 -2.67
C ASN A 12 -6.30 -10.14 -2.23
N SER A 13 -5.51 -11.20 -2.02
CA SER A 13 -6.02 -12.51 -1.59
C SER A 13 -6.70 -12.48 -0.22
N ILE A 14 -6.16 -11.67 0.71
CA ILE A 14 -6.66 -11.55 2.08
C ILE A 14 -7.69 -10.44 2.26
N LEU A 15 -7.95 -9.63 1.19
CA LEU A 15 -8.95 -8.55 1.13
C LEU A 15 -10.10 -8.85 0.15
N ASP A 16 -10.33 -10.11 -0.19
CA ASP A 16 -11.43 -10.50 -1.08
C ASP A 16 -11.40 -9.78 -2.44
N GLY A 17 -10.19 -9.69 -3.02
CA GLY A 17 -9.96 -9.12 -4.35
C GLY A 17 -9.32 -7.72 -4.38
N GLY A 18 -9.16 -7.07 -3.22
CA GLY A 18 -8.53 -5.76 -3.12
C GLY A 18 -9.38 -4.70 -2.41
N PHE A 19 -9.07 -3.43 -2.63
CA PHE A 19 -9.82 -2.31 -2.06
C PHE A 19 -11.18 -2.13 -2.78
N ASN A 20 -12.15 -1.56 -2.08
CA ASN A 20 -13.36 -1.10 -2.75
C ASN A 20 -13.05 0.16 -3.56
N GLU A 21 -13.58 0.25 -4.77
CA GLU A 21 -13.47 1.46 -5.59
C GLU A 21 -14.11 2.66 -4.86
N ASN A 22 -13.51 3.85 -5.00
CA ASN A 22 -13.95 5.08 -4.35
C ASN A 22 -14.10 4.98 -2.82
N SER A 23 -13.23 4.17 -2.21
CA SER A 23 -13.14 4.02 -0.75
C SER A 23 -11.87 4.62 -0.20
N THR A 24 -11.81 4.71 1.12
CA THR A 24 -10.60 5.15 1.83
C THR A 24 -9.98 3.99 2.59
N THR A 25 -8.70 3.78 2.35
CA THR A 25 -7.85 2.88 3.15
C THR A 25 -6.89 3.70 4.00
N VAL A 26 -6.75 3.33 5.26
CA VAL A 26 -5.75 3.89 6.16
C VAL A 26 -4.72 2.82 6.50
N VAL A 27 -3.45 3.13 6.29
CA VAL A 27 -2.29 2.27 6.59
C VAL A 27 -1.53 2.87 7.76
N ILE A 28 -1.55 2.18 8.89
CA ILE A 28 -0.94 2.64 10.14
C ILE A 28 0.33 1.83 10.41
N GLY A 29 1.36 2.47 10.92
CA GLY A 29 2.58 1.79 11.34
C GLY A 29 3.66 2.73 11.83
N SER A 30 4.60 2.17 12.58
CA SER A 30 5.78 2.87 13.07
C SER A 30 6.75 3.25 11.94
N SER A 31 7.76 4.05 12.24
CA SER A 31 8.83 4.37 11.29
C SER A 31 9.52 3.10 10.80
N GLY A 32 9.85 3.02 9.50
CA GLY A 32 10.47 1.85 8.88
C GLY A 32 9.54 0.66 8.61
N ALA A 33 8.23 0.78 8.88
CA ALA A 33 7.26 -0.26 8.53
C ALA A 33 6.92 -0.34 7.03
N GLY A 34 7.34 0.63 6.22
CA GLY A 34 7.10 0.65 4.77
C GLY A 34 5.79 1.31 4.35
N LYS A 35 5.31 2.29 5.12
CA LYS A 35 4.08 3.05 4.80
C LYS A 35 4.18 3.77 3.46
N THR A 36 5.24 4.57 3.27
CA THR A 36 5.54 5.30 2.02
C THR A 36 5.71 4.34 0.84
N THR A 37 6.43 3.23 1.04
CA THR A 37 6.55 2.18 0.02
C THR A 37 5.19 1.59 -0.37
N CYS A 38 4.31 1.35 0.60
CA CYS A 38 2.94 0.88 0.38
C CYS A 38 2.10 1.89 -0.43
N ALA A 39 2.20 3.19 -0.07
CA ALA A 39 1.51 4.27 -0.78
C ALA A 39 2.01 4.41 -2.23
N THR A 40 3.33 4.41 -2.44
CA THR A 40 3.93 4.47 -3.77
C THR A 40 3.54 3.25 -4.63
N GLN A 41 3.56 2.06 -4.06
CA GLN A 41 3.16 0.82 -4.73
C GLN A 41 1.67 0.85 -5.14
N PHE A 42 0.81 1.39 -4.29
CA PHE A 42 -0.61 1.60 -4.58
C PHE A 42 -0.81 2.56 -5.75
N ILE A 43 -0.14 3.70 -5.76
CA ILE A 43 -0.19 4.67 -6.87
C ILE A 43 0.33 4.04 -8.16
N ARG A 44 1.55 3.46 -8.12
CA ARG A 44 2.17 2.82 -9.28
C ARG A 44 1.27 1.76 -9.90
N ARG A 45 0.55 0.98 -9.08
CA ARG A 45 -0.40 -0.01 -9.59
C ARG A 45 -1.51 0.62 -10.41
N GLY A 46 -2.04 1.76 -10.00
CA GLY A 46 -3.04 2.51 -10.77
C GLY A 46 -2.49 2.97 -12.10
N LEU A 47 -1.30 3.57 -12.10
CA LEU A 47 -0.62 4.04 -13.31
C LEU A 47 -0.40 2.90 -14.31
N LEU A 48 0.06 1.72 -13.84
CA LEU A 48 0.19 0.50 -14.66
C LEU A 48 -1.16 -0.01 -15.23
N GLU A 49 -2.28 0.35 -14.63
CA GLU A 49 -3.64 0.04 -15.10
C GLU A 49 -4.25 1.18 -15.94
N GLY A 50 -3.46 2.19 -16.29
CA GLY A 50 -3.91 3.35 -17.06
C GLY A 50 -4.76 4.35 -16.28
N GLN A 51 -4.68 4.31 -14.95
CA GLN A 51 -5.34 5.29 -14.07
C GLN A 51 -4.41 6.47 -13.80
N GLU A 52 -4.96 7.60 -13.38
CA GLU A 52 -4.18 8.74 -12.91
C GLU A 52 -3.83 8.59 -11.43
N GLY A 53 -2.72 9.20 -11.01
CA GLY A 53 -2.23 9.20 -9.65
C GLY A 53 -2.06 10.61 -9.09
N ILE A 54 -2.50 10.82 -7.84
CA ILE A 54 -2.17 11.99 -7.03
C ILE A 54 -1.44 11.53 -5.79
N PHE A 55 -0.23 12.00 -5.60
CA PHE A 55 0.55 11.74 -4.39
C PHE A 55 0.72 13.03 -3.61
N VAL A 56 0.09 13.11 -2.43
CA VAL A 56 0.25 14.22 -1.50
C VAL A 56 1.29 13.82 -0.46
N SER A 57 2.42 14.50 -0.46
CA SER A 57 3.47 14.32 0.54
C SER A 57 3.46 15.48 1.53
N LEU A 58 3.43 15.15 2.82
CA LEU A 58 3.30 16.14 3.90
C LEU A 58 4.49 16.16 4.87
N ASP A 59 5.46 15.28 4.67
CA ASP A 59 6.63 15.15 5.54
C ASP A 59 7.93 15.07 4.70
N GLU A 60 7.95 14.19 3.70
CA GLU A 60 9.07 14.03 2.80
C GLU A 60 8.89 14.84 1.51
N ASN A 61 9.97 15.38 0.95
CA ASN A 61 9.88 16.08 -0.33
C ASN A 61 9.72 15.10 -1.51
N LYS A 62 9.15 15.59 -2.58
CA LYS A 62 8.88 14.85 -3.82
C LYS A 62 10.11 14.12 -4.35
N GLU A 63 11.27 14.80 -4.36
CA GLU A 63 12.52 14.27 -4.90
C GLU A 63 13.00 13.04 -4.11
N GLN A 64 12.78 13.02 -2.80
CA GLN A 64 13.11 11.89 -1.94
C GLN A 64 12.25 10.68 -2.28
N ILE A 65 10.93 10.85 -2.37
CA ILE A 65 10.00 9.76 -2.70
C ILE A 65 10.29 9.17 -4.09
N ILE A 66 10.56 10.03 -5.07
CA ILE A 66 10.93 9.60 -6.42
C ILE A 66 12.23 8.81 -6.40
N ARG A 67 13.25 9.29 -5.69
CA ARG A 67 14.54 8.60 -5.56
C ARG A 67 14.35 7.22 -4.95
N GLU A 68 13.59 7.09 -3.89
CA GLU A 68 13.29 5.83 -3.24
C GLU A 68 12.53 4.86 -4.17
N ALA A 69 11.60 5.38 -4.97
CA ALA A 69 10.90 4.59 -5.97
C ALA A 69 11.86 4.04 -7.05
N VAL A 70 12.78 4.88 -7.54
CA VAL A 70 13.80 4.47 -8.52
C VAL A 70 14.77 3.45 -7.92
N GLU A 71 15.22 3.64 -6.68
CA GLU A 71 16.07 2.70 -5.95
C GLU A 71 15.36 1.37 -5.70
N MET A 72 14.03 1.41 -5.48
CA MET A 72 13.18 0.22 -5.41
C MET A 72 13.07 -0.52 -6.77
N GLY A 73 13.54 0.07 -7.88
CA GLY A 73 13.45 -0.50 -9.22
C GLY A 73 12.19 -0.08 -9.98
N TRP A 74 11.52 0.97 -9.56
CA TRP A 74 10.30 1.52 -10.17
C TRP A 74 10.59 2.79 -10.97
N SER A 75 11.55 2.73 -11.90
CA SER A 75 11.94 3.88 -12.72
C SER A 75 10.84 4.36 -13.67
N ASP A 76 9.86 3.52 -13.99
CA ASP A 76 8.67 3.87 -14.76
C ASP A 76 7.84 5.01 -14.15
N ILE A 77 8.03 5.30 -12.86
CA ILE A 77 7.38 6.44 -12.21
C ILE A 77 7.79 7.80 -12.81
N LEU A 78 8.98 7.87 -13.41
CA LEU A 78 9.48 9.08 -14.08
C LEU A 78 8.71 9.36 -15.38
N ASP A 79 8.41 8.33 -16.14
CA ASP A 79 7.63 8.45 -17.39
C ASP A 79 6.21 8.96 -17.08
N TYR A 80 5.58 8.43 -16.03
CA TYR A 80 4.25 8.90 -15.61
C TYR A 80 4.22 10.34 -15.09
N LEU A 81 5.33 10.82 -14.54
CA LEU A 81 5.48 12.23 -14.15
C LEU A 81 5.62 13.13 -15.39
N GLU A 82 6.42 12.72 -16.38
CA GLU A 82 6.59 13.45 -17.64
C GLU A 82 5.28 13.52 -18.42
N ASP A 83 4.54 12.42 -18.47
CA ASP A 83 3.25 12.33 -19.15
C ASP A 83 2.10 13.05 -18.39
N GLY A 84 2.36 13.57 -17.18
CA GLY A 84 1.36 14.24 -16.35
C GLY A 84 0.29 13.30 -15.77
N LEU A 85 0.49 11.98 -15.84
CA LEU A 85 -0.41 10.98 -15.28
C LEU A 85 -0.21 10.82 -13.76
N LEU A 86 0.94 11.22 -13.25
CA LEU A 86 1.24 11.28 -11.82
C LEU A 86 1.48 12.74 -11.40
N VAL A 87 0.66 13.21 -10.49
CA VAL A 87 0.79 14.55 -9.90
C VAL A 87 1.27 14.43 -8.46
N PHE A 88 2.34 15.15 -8.11
CA PHE A 88 2.77 15.32 -6.72
C PHE A 88 2.30 16.67 -6.17
N ILE A 89 1.78 16.63 -4.95
CA ILE A 89 1.48 17.80 -4.13
C ILE A 89 2.39 17.72 -2.91
N ASP A 90 3.37 18.62 -2.85
CA ASP A 90 4.29 18.78 -1.73
C ASP A 90 3.82 19.96 -0.88
N ALA A 91 3.47 19.72 0.37
CA ALA A 91 2.90 20.71 1.26
C ALA A 91 3.16 20.36 2.74
N SER A 92 3.24 21.36 3.59
CA SER A 92 3.17 21.13 5.03
C SER A 92 1.74 20.73 5.45
N GLY A 93 1.60 20.04 6.59
CA GLY A 93 0.28 19.67 7.12
C GLY A 93 -0.65 20.88 7.32
N ARG A 94 -0.10 22.06 7.64
CA ARG A 94 -0.88 23.30 7.78
C ARG A 94 -1.34 23.85 6.44
N GLU A 95 -0.48 23.87 5.44
CA GLU A 95 -0.84 24.31 4.08
C GLU A 95 -1.88 23.40 3.49
N PHE A 96 -1.71 22.09 3.64
CA PHE A 96 -2.68 21.11 3.15
C PHE A 96 -4.02 21.21 3.90
N SER A 97 -4.02 21.48 5.22
CA SER A 97 -5.26 21.75 5.97
C SER A 97 -6.01 22.98 5.44
N ASN A 98 -5.28 24.03 5.08
CA ASN A 98 -5.86 25.22 4.46
C ASN A 98 -6.42 24.91 3.06
N PHE A 99 -5.71 24.13 2.25
CA PHE A 99 -6.17 23.64 0.96
C PHE A 99 -7.48 22.83 1.10
N ILE A 100 -7.53 21.90 2.04
CA ILE A 100 -8.75 21.11 2.30
C ILE A 100 -9.96 22.03 2.59
N ARG A 101 -9.76 23.06 3.43
CA ARG A 101 -10.85 23.96 3.85
C ARG A 101 -11.34 24.89 2.72
N LYS A 102 -10.44 25.35 1.85
CA LYS A 102 -10.70 26.47 0.93
C LYS A 102 -10.78 26.06 -0.53
N GLU A 103 -9.98 25.11 -0.94
CA GLU A 103 -9.69 24.84 -2.36
C GLU A 103 -10.12 23.44 -2.82
N LEU A 104 -10.12 22.46 -1.91
CA LEU A 104 -10.44 21.07 -2.26
C LEU A 104 -11.77 20.89 -3.03
N PRO A 105 -12.88 21.58 -2.68
CA PRO A 105 -14.14 21.43 -3.44
C PRO A 105 -14.00 21.87 -4.90
N ALA A 106 -13.30 22.99 -5.15
CA ALA A 106 -13.05 23.48 -6.49
C ALA A 106 -12.13 22.52 -7.25
N PHE A 107 -11.03 22.09 -6.63
CA PHE A 107 -10.11 21.08 -7.16
C PHE A 107 -10.84 19.80 -7.58
N VAL A 108 -11.68 19.25 -6.71
CA VAL A 108 -12.48 18.05 -6.99
C VAL A 108 -13.48 18.28 -8.13
N SER A 109 -14.09 19.47 -8.20
CA SER A 109 -15.02 19.82 -9.28
C SER A 109 -14.34 19.95 -10.64
N ASP A 110 -13.11 20.45 -10.65
CA ASP A 110 -12.34 20.68 -11.87
C ASP A 110 -11.57 19.44 -12.33
N TRP A 111 -11.38 18.47 -11.46
CA TRP A 111 -10.69 17.23 -11.78
C TRP A 111 -11.47 16.40 -12.81
N ARG A 112 -10.84 16.11 -13.93
CA ARG A 112 -11.47 15.39 -15.06
C ARG A 112 -11.11 13.91 -15.12
N GLY A 113 -10.13 13.48 -14.31
CA GLY A 113 -9.72 12.08 -14.25
C GLY A 113 -10.81 11.18 -13.69
N ALA A 114 -10.92 9.97 -14.24
CA ALA A 114 -11.81 8.93 -13.72
C ALA A 114 -11.00 7.84 -13.05
N ASN A 115 -11.48 7.35 -11.90
CA ASN A 115 -10.83 6.28 -11.13
C ASN A 115 -9.39 6.60 -10.68
N THR A 116 -9.12 7.84 -10.32
CA THR A 116 -7.82 8.28 -9.84
C THR A 116 -7.42 7.56 -8.55
N ARG A 117 -6.15 7.27 -8.38
CA ARG A 117 -5.60 6.84 -7.10
C ARG A 117 -4.98 8.01 -6.37
N ILE A 118 -5.37 8.18 -5.12
CA ILE A 118 -4.90 9.28 -4.29
C ILE A 118 -4.16 8.70 -3.09
N ALA A 119 -2.90 9.09 -2.89
CA ALA A 119 -2.13 8.80 -1.69
C ALA A 119 -1.92 10.09 -0.88
N VAL A 120 -2.07 10.01 0.45
CA VAL A 120 -1.71 11.08 1.38
C VAL A 120 -0.73 10.50 2.40
N ASP A 121 0.52 10.95 2.39
CA ASP A 121 1.62 10.34 3.14
C ASP A 121 2.50 11.39 3.85
N PRO A 122 2.49 11.39 5.18
CA PRO A 122 1.47 10.84 6.06
C PRO A 122 0.31 11.82 6.31
N LEU A 123 -0.84 11.33 6.75
CA LEU A 123 -1.99 12.17 7.14
C LEU A 123 -1.80 12.82 8.54
N THR A 124 -0.90 12.32 9.35
CA THR A 124 -0.63 12.75 10.73
C THR A 124 -0.43 14.27 10.87
N PRO A 125 0.36 14.96 10.02
CA PRO A 125 0.55 16.42 10.13
C PRO A 125 -0.73 17.24 9.94
N VAL A 126 -1.71 16.71 9.19
CA VAL A 126 -3.03 17.37 9.03
C VAL A 126 -3.80 17.34 10.35
N LEU A 127 -3.76 16.21 11.05
CA LEU A 127 -4.39 16.06 12.36
C LEU A 127 -3.77 16.98 13.41
N TRP A 128 -2.45 17.18 13.34
CA TRP A 128 -1.74 18.09 14.25
C TRP A 128 -1.95 19.57 13.93
N SER A 129 -2.57 19.90 12.80
CA SER A 129 -2.85 21.30 12.45
C SER A 129 -3.85 21.98 13.39
N THR A 130 -4.65 21.20 14.13
CA THR A 130 -5.55 21.67 15.19
C THR A 130 -5.49 20.72 16.40
N LYS A 131 -5.73 21.27 17.58
CA LYS A 131 -5.81 20.50 18.85
C LYS A 131 -7.22 20.02 19.18
N ASP A 132 -8.23 20.60 18.53
CA ASP A 132 -9.62 20.25 18.77
C ASP A 132 -9.98 18.97 18.00
N GLN A 133 -10.40 17.93 18.72
CA GLN A 133 -10.73 16.64 18.13
C GLN A 133 -11.99 16.69 17.23
N TYR A 134 -12.93 17.58 17.48
CA TYR A 134 -14.09 17.77 16.62
C TYR A 134 -13.66 18.39 15.30
N GLU A 135 -12.81 19.42 15.35
CA GLU A 135 -12.23 20.00 14.13
C GLU A 135 -11.40 18.99 13.35
N GLN A 136 -10.58 18.17 14.02
CA GLN A 136 -9.83 17.09 13.37
C GLN A 136 -10.78 16.15 12.63
N ARG A 137 -11.83 15.70 13.31
CA ARG A 137 -12.82 14.79 12.74
C ARG A 137 -13.55 15.39 11.54
N ASP A 138 -13.97 16.63 11.64
CA ASP A 138 -14.67 17.33 10.58
C ASP A 138 -13.77 17.57 9.37
N LEU A 139 -12.53 18.01 9.61
CA LEU A 139 -11.53 18.24 8.56
C LEU A 139 -11.22 16.96 7.78
N ILE A 140 -10.90 15.87 8.49
CA ILE A 140 -10.60 14.58 7.87
C ILE A 140 -11.84 14.01 7.20
N GLY A 141 -13.01 14.06 7.86
CA GLY A 141 -14.26 13.58 7.29
C GLY A 141 -14.64 14.31 6.00
N PHE A 142 -14.45 15.62 5.96
CA PHE A 142 -14.66 16.43 4.77
C PHE A 142 -13.67 16.07 3.66
N MET A 143 -12.38 16.03 3.96
CA MET A 143 -11.34 15.63 2.99
C MET A 143 -11.65 14.26 2.37
N LEU A 144 -11.90 13.24 3.18
CA LEU A 144 -12.16 11.89 2.69
C LEU A 144 -13.46 11.81 1.88
N LYS A 145 -14.48 12.58 2.22
CA LYS A 145 -15.74 12.66 1.48
C LYS A 145 -15.51 13.24 0.08
N GLU A 146 -14.78 14.36 -0.01
CA GLU A 146 -14.56 15.05 -1.29
C GLU A 146 -13.59 14.24 -2.18
N THR A 147 -12.48 13.74 -1.64
CA THR A 147 -11.50 12.99 -2.43
C THR A 147 -12.06 11.67 -3.00
N ARG A 148 -13.00 11.01 -2.32
CA ARG A 148 -13.69 9.81 -2.86
C ARG A 148 -14.52 10.09 -4.12
N ARG A 149 -14.88 11.33 -4.39
CA ARG A 149 -15.59 11.72 -5.63
C ARG A 149 -14.66 11.67 -6.84
N VAL A 150 -13.36 11.78 -6.60
CA VAL A 150 -12.29 11.72 -7.62
C VAL A 150 -11.80 10.29 -7.80
N GLY A 151 -11.63 9.53 -6.71
CA GLY A 151 -11.09 8.20 -6.82
C GLY A 151 -10.94 7.45 -5.50
N THR A 152 -10.08 6.44 -5.51
CA THR A 152 -9.77 5.62 -4.33
C THR A 152 -8.58 6.20 -3.58
N VAL A 153 -8.73 6.33 -2.26
CA VAL A 153 -7.80 7.04 -1.38
C VAL A 153 -7.06 6.07 -0.47
N LEU A 154 -5.75 6.22 -0.37
CA LEU A 154 -4.91 5.59 0.64
C LEU A 154 -4.21 6.67 1.45
N CYS A 155 -4.43 6.69 2.76
CA CYS A 155 -3.71 7.56 3.67
C CYS A 155 -2.78 6.73 4.55
N THR A 156 -1.58 7.20 4.81
CA THR A 156 -0.73 6.61 5.84
C THR A 156 -0.84 7.38 7.15
N LEU A 157 -0.62 6.69 8.26
CA LEU A 157 -0.59 7.27 9.60
C LEU A 157 0.61 6.77 10.36
N GLU A 158 1.19 7.65 11.14
CA GLU A 158 2.26 7.32 12.06
C GLU A 158 1.72 6.70 13.34
N GLU A 159 2.40 5.67 13.81
CA GLU A 159 2.18 5.05 15.11
C GLU A 159 3.28 5.52 16.07
N HIS A 160 2.90 6.24 17.12
CA HIS A 160 3.86 6.84 18.07
C HIS A 160 4.14 5.95 19.30
N GLY A 161 3.40 4.87 19.48
CA GLY A 161 3.60 3.90 20.56
C GLY A 161 3.58 2.46 20.05
N PRO A 162 4.35 1.54 20.58
CA PRO A 162 4.46 0.18 20.05
C PRO A 162 3.15 -0.60 20.18
N GLY A 163 2.39 -0.64 19.11
CA GLY A 163 1.19 -1.47 18.99
C GLY A 163 -0.09 -0.89 19.60
N GLU A 164 -0.07 0.35 20.08
CA GLU A 164 -1.24 1.03 20.63
C GLU A 164 -1.90 1.94 19.59
N LEU A 165 -3.06 1.52 19.09
CA LEU A 165 -3.89 2.31 18.17
C LEU A 165 -4.91 3.19 18.94
N THR A 166 -4.46 3.87 19.99
CA THR A 166 -5.33 4.55 20.97
C THR A 166 -5.30 6.07 20.91
N GLY A 167 -4.32 6.69 20.22
CA GLY A 167 -4.24 8.14 20.06
C GLY A 167 -5.37 8.71 19.21
N PRO A 168 -5.86 9.94 19.49
CA PRO A 168 -6.88 10.61 18.67
C PRO A 168 -6.50 10.69 17.19
N GLU A 169 -5.23 10.94 16.90
CA GLU A 169 -4.63 10.98 15.56
C GLU A 169 -4.75 9.66 14.82
N THR A 170 -4.91 8.56 15.53
CA THR A 170 -5.10 7.23 14.97
C THR A 170 -6.58 6.85 14.92
N ILE A 171 -7.29 7.08 16.02
CA ILE A 171 -8.69 6.67 16.20
C ILE A 171 -9.60 7.37 15.18
N ILE A 172 -9.47 8.69 14.99
CA ILE A 172 -10.35 9.46 14.10
C ILE A 172 -10.30 8.93 12.66
N PRO A 173 -9.12 8.82 12.02
CA PRO A 173 -9.05 8.26 10.66
C PRO A 173 -9.49 6.80 10.59
N MET A 174 -9.20 5.98 11.61
CA MET A 174 -9.65 4.59 11.66
C MET A 174 -11.18 4.45 11.61
N TYR A 175 -11.90 5.31 12.33
CA TYR A 175 -13.37 5.30 12.31
C TYR A 175 -13.94 5.76 10.97
N LEU A 176 -13.32 6.73 10.33
CA LEU A 176 -13.77 7.32 9.07
C LEU A 176 -13.42 6.45 7.84
N ALA A 177 -12.32 5.71 7.89
CA ALA A 177 -11.88 4.86 6.79
C ALA A 177 -12.81 3.65 6.54
N ASP A 178 -12.80 3.14 5.32
CA ASP A 178 -13.49 1.90 4.94
C ASP A 178 -12.62 0.66 5.19
N CYS A 179 -11.31 0.80 4.99
CA CYS A 179 -10.33 -0.23 5.27
C CYS A 179 -9.23 0.33 6.18
N VAL A 180 -8.77 -0.48 7.13
CA VAL A 180 -7.67 -0.14 8.04
C VAL A 180 -6.68 -1.28 8.05
N ILE A 181 -5.43 -0.97 7.72
CA ILE A 181 -4.31 -1.91 7.69
C ILE A 181 -3.27 -1.46 8.71
N HIS A 182 -2.80 -2.38 9.53
CA HIS A 182 -1.75 -2.13 10.50
C HIS A 182 -0.47 -2.85 10.09
N LEU A 183 0.59 -2.09 9.85
CA LEU A 183 1.93 -2.57 9.57
C LEU A 183 2.74 -2.55 10.88
N ARG A 184 3.22 -3.70 11.30
CA ARG A 184 3.99 -3.86 12.53
C ARG A 184 5.30 -4.57 12.23
N TYR A 185 6.30 -4.34 13.06
CA TYR A 185 7.49 -5.18 13.07
C TYR A 185 7.86 -5.59 14.50
N LYS A 186 8.52 -6.72 14.63
CA LYS A 186 9.11 -7.21 15.87
C LYS A 186 10.59 -7.43 15.63
N ALA A 187 11.41 -6.84 16.46
CA ALA A 187 12.84 -7.13 16.51
C ALA A 187 13.07 -8.23 17.60
N ALA A 188 13.65 -9.34 17.22
CA ALA A 188 14.03 -10.41 18.14
C ALA A 188 15.36 -11.00 17.66
N GLU A 189 16.33 -11.13 18.58
CA GLU A 189 17.63 -11.78 18.33
C GLU A 189 18.37 -11.31 17.06
N GLY A 190 18.32 -9.98 16.78
CA GLY A 190 18.97 -9.38 15.60
C GLY A 190 18.17 -9.44 14.30
N ASN A 191 17.02 -10.11 14.29
CA ASN A 191 16.14 -10.20 13.13
C ASN A 191 14.91 -9.31 13.27
N VAL A 192 14.51 -8.66 12.18
CA VAL A 192 13.28 -7.87 12.08
C VAL A 192 12.25 -8.65 11.29
N THR A 193 11.17 -9.05 11.95
CA THR A 193 10.02 -9.67 11.28
C THR A 193 8.87 -8.66 11.19
N ARG A 194 8.36 -8.45 9.98
CA ARG A 194 7.26 -7.53 9.71
C ARG A 194 5.95 -8.29 9.57
N PHE A 195 4.87 -7.71 10.09
CA PHE A 195 3.52 -8.29 10.07
C PHE A 195 2.50 -7.25 9.60
N LEU A 196 1.61 -7.66 8.72
CA LEU A 196 0.45 -6.90 8.28
C LEU A 196 -0.81 -7.53 8.88
N LYS A 197 -1.67 -6.70 9.47
CA LYS A 197 -3.00 -7.12 9.92
C LYS A 197 -4.07 -6.19 9.36
N ILE A 198 -5.15 -6.76 8.84
CA ILE A 198 -6.34 -6.00 8.49
C ILE A 198 -7.17 -5.84 9.75
N ILE A 199 -7.35 -4.60 10.19
CA ILE A 199 -8.12 -4.27 11.39
C ILE A 199 -9.61 -4.15 11.06
N LYS A 200 -9.90 -3.65 9.84
CA LYS A 200 -11.27 -3.40 9.37
C LYS A 200 -11.30 -3.38 7.84
N ALA A 201 -12.35 -3.95 7.26
CA ALA A 201 -12.70 -3.76 5.85
C ALA A 201 -14.22 -3.75 5.71
N ARG A 202 -14.82 -2.55 5.54
CA ARG A 202 -16.27 -2.41 5.39
C ARG A 202 -16.74 -3.04 4.09
N SER A 203 -17.87 -3.74 4.16
CA SER A 203 -18.50 -4.38 3.00
C SER A 203 -17.58 -5.33 2.22
N SER A 204 -16.57 -5.89 2.89
CA SER A 204 -15.62 -6.84 2.33
C SER A 204 -15.25 -7.87 3.36
N ARG A 205 -15.11 -9.12 2.93
CA ARG A 205 -14.49 -10.14 3.77
C ARG A 205 -12.98 -9.91 3.78
N HIS A 206 -12.35 -10.22 4.88
CA HIS A 206 -10.90 -10.11 5.02
C HIS A 206 -10.37 -11.14 6.00
N SER A 207 -9.07 -11.36 5.98
CA SER A 207 -8.39 -12.18 6.96
C SER A 207 -8.33 -11.47 8.31
N GLU A 208 -8.60 -12.18 9.39
CA GLU A 208 -8.42 -11.73 10.77
C GLU A 208 -7.01 -12.05 11.31
N LEU A 209 -6.22 -12.79 10.54
CA LEU A 209 -4.87 -13.21 10.92
C LEU A 209 -3.87 -12.06 10.78
N SER A 210 -2.72 -12.23 11.42
CA SER A 210 -1.54 -11.40 11.21
C SER A 210 -0.63 -12.09 10.20
N HIS A 211 -0.35 -11.42 9.08
CA HIS A 211 0.40 -11.97 7.95
C HIS A 211 1.82 -11.44 7.94
N PRO A 212 2.84 -12.29 7.88
CA PRO A 212 4.20 -11.83 7.62
C PRO A 212 4.28 -11.10 6.27
N TYR A 213 5.11 -10.06 6.19
CA TYR A 213 5.44 -9.43 4.91
C TYR A 213 6.91 -9.04 4.84
N ARG A 214 7.39 -8.88 3.61
CA ARG A 214 8.74 -8.38 3.31
C ARG A 214 8.64 -7.16 2.41
N ILE A 215 9.66 -6.33 2.43
CA ILE A 215 9.84 -5.24 1.49
C ILE A 215 11.02 -5.66 0.62
N MET A 216 10.77 -5.84 -0.67
CA MET A 216 11.73 -6.43 -1.60
C MET A 216 11.97 -5.49 -2.77
N LYS A 217 13.23 -5.33 -3.15
CA LYS A 217 13.60 -4.54 -4.33
C LYS A 217 12.90 -5.11 -5.58
N GLY A 218 12.36 -4.23 -6.41
CA GLY A 218 11.58 -4.58 -7.60
C GLY A 218 10.11 -4.92 -7.33
N LEU A 219 9.78 -5.44 -6.14
CA LEU A 219 8.42 -5.87 -5.80
C LEU A 219 7.70 -4.92 -4.83
N GLY A 220 8.42 -4.28 -3.92
CA GLY A 220 7.82 -3.55 -2.80
C GLY A 220 7.34 -4.49 -1.70
N LEU A 221 6.18 -4.22 -1.12
CA LEU A 221 5.59 -5.08 -0.10
C LEU A 221 5.06 -6.38 -0.73
N LEU A 222 5.51 -7.49 -0.16
CA LEU A 222 5.05 -8.85 -0.45
C LEU A 222 4.51 -9.47 0.83
N VAL A 223 3.20 -9.74 0.87
CA VAL A 223 2.48 -10.31 2.03
C VAL A 223 2.37 -11.82 1.87
N ASP A 224 2.80 -12.58 2.88
CA ASP A 224 2.56 -14.02 2.95
C ASP A 224 1.10 -14.27 3.32
N SER A 225 0.30 -14.58 2.33
CA SER A 225 -1.13 -14.91 2.49
C SER A 225 -1.42 -16.40 2.55
N ALA A 226 -0.40 -17.27 2.55
CA ALA A 226 -0.55 -18.72 2.47
C ALA A 226 -1.39 -19.32 3.63
N ALA A 227 -1.36 -18.69 4.80
CA ALA A 227 -2.18 -19.11 5.96
C ALA A 227 -3.67 -18.82 5.79
N TYR A 228 -4.06 -17.96 4.84
CA TYR A 228 -5.44 -17.57 4.55
C TYR A 228 -5.94 -18.26 3.28
N LYS A 229 -5.68 -19.53 3.12
CA LYS A 229 -6.21 -20.27 1.97
C LYS A 229 -7.74 -20.34 2.05
N ARG A 230 -8.42 -19.63 1.15
CA ARG A 230 -9.75 -20.04 0.69
C ARG A 230 -9.57 -21.23 -0.25
N GLU A 231 -10.57 -22.13 -0.29
CA GLU A 231 -10.64 -23.37 -1.07
C GLU A 231 -10.41 -23.25 -2.60
N LYS A 232 -10.05 -22.10 -3.09
CA LYS A 232 -9.57 -21.90 -4.47
C LYS A 232 -8.06 -21.90 -4.46
N THR A 233 -7.49 -23.06 -4.64
CA THR A 233 -6.07 -23.27 -4.90
C THR A 233 -5.64 -22.38 -6.06
N THR A 234 -4.94 -21.28 -5.76
CA THR A 234 -4.28 -20.49 -6.79
C THR A 234 -3.21 -21.38 -7.41
N ARG A 235 -3.42 -21.76 -8.65
CA ARG A 235 -2.53 -22.66 -9.37
C ARG A 235 -1.35 -21.82 -9.85
N ILE A 236 -0.15 -22.08 -9.32
CA ILE A 236 1.08 -21.44 -9.83
C ILE A 236 1.12 -21.68 -11.34
N PRO A 237 1.18 -20.63 -12.17
CA PRO A 237 1.23 -20.77 -13.62
C PRO A 237 2.36 -21.68 -14.06
N SER A 238 2.14 -22.50 -15.09
CA SER A 238 3.14 -23.48 -15.58
C SER A 238 4.47 -22.83 -15.90
N GLN A 239 4.46 -21.65 -16.51
CA GLN A 239 5.67 -20.87 -16.84
C GLN A 239 6.54 -20.55 -15.61
N ILE A 240 5.92 -20.26 -14.47
CA ILE A 240 6.63 -20.02 -13.21
C ILE A 240 7.15 -21.32 -12.61
N LYS A 241 6.39 -22.41 -12.75
CA LYS A 241 6.81 -23.74 -12.36
C LYS A 241 8.03 -24.19 -13.13
N ASP A 242 8.04 -23.98 -14.45
CA ASP A 242 9.14 -24.37 -15.33
C ASP A 242 10.45 -23.62 -14.96
N VAL A 243 10.35 -22.33 -14.61
CA VAL A 243 11.50 -21.55 -14.14
C VAL A 243 12.00 -22.03 -12.77
N LEU A 244 11.09 -22.38 -11.86
CA LEU A 244 11.45 -22.97 -10.56
C LEU A 244 12.15 -24.32 -10.70
N ASP A 245 11.64 -25.18 -11.58
CA ASP A 245 12.20 -26.51 -11.83
C ASP A 245 13.61 -26.44 -12.46
N GLN A 246 13.86 -25.42 -13.30
CA GLN A 246 15.21 -25.13 -13.84
C GLN A 246 16.23 -24.69 -12.77
N LYS A 247 15.75 -24.15 -11.63
CA LYS A 247 16.59 -23.76 -10.49
C LYS A 247 16.63 -24.84 -9.39
N SER A 248 16.50 -26.10 -9.75
CA SER A 248 16.52 -27.27 -8.83
C SER A 248 17.80 -27.47 -8.00
N THR A 249 18.85 -26.69 -8.28
CA THR A 249 20.11 -26.68 -7.51
C THR A 249 20.03 -25.91 -6.19
N LEU A 250 18.93 -25.20 -5.92
CA LEU A 250 18.76 -24.43 -4.70
C LEU A 250 18.56 -25.35 -3.47
N PRO A 251 19.04 -24.95 -2.27
CA PRO A 251 18.73 -25.63 -1.03
C PRO A 251 17.23 -25.81 -0.83
N LYS A 252 16.80 -26.95 -0.28
CA LYS A 252 15.37 -27.26 -0.07
C LYS A 252 14.64 -26.18 0.73
N SER A 253 15.30 -25.63 1.76
CA SER A 253 14.71 -24.55 2.58
C SER A 253 14.39 -23.28 1.78
N ILE A 254 15.25 -22.94 0.81
CA ILE A 254 14.99 -21.80 -0.09
C ILE A 254 13.88 -22.13 -1.07
N GLN A 255 13.86 -23.33 -1.64
CA GLN A 255 12.79 -23.78 -2.55
C GLN A 255 11.42 -23.72 -1.85
N GLU A 256 11.31 -24.21 -0.61
CA GLU A 256 10.07 -24.17 0.18
C GLU A 256 9.63 -22.73 0.47
N SER A 257 10.58 -21.84 0.78
CA SER A 257 10.28 -20.43 1.04
C SER A 257 9.81 -19.70 -0.23
N VAL A 258 10.47 -19.96 -1.37
CA VAL A 258 10.07 -19.39 -2.67
C VAL A 258 8.68 -19.91 -3.07
N GLN A 259 8.45 -21.22 -2.94
CA GLN A 259 7.15 -21.80 -3.26
C GLN A 259 6.05 -21.21 -2.38
N LYS A 260 6.29 -21.07 -1.07
CA LYS A 260 5.35 -20.47 -0.13
C LYS A 260 5.04 -19.01 -0.47
N ALA A 261 6.04 -18.23 -0.87
CA ALA A 261 5.85 -16.86 -1.31
C ALA A 261 4.99 -16.80 -2.59
N LEU A 262 5.24 -17.68 -3.55
CA LEU A 262 4.46 -17.77 -4.79
C LEU A 262 3.02 -18.21 -4.56
N GLU A 263 2.78 -19.17 -3.66
CA GLU A 263 1.44 -19.64 -3.30
C GLU A 263 0.58 -18.53 -2.66
N GLY A 264 1.21 -17.49 -2.10
CA GLY A 264 0.55 -16.31 -1.55
C GLY A 264 0.06 -15.31 -2.60
N LEU A 265 0.49 -15.42 -3.86
CA LEU A 265 0.14 -14.50 -4.93
C LEU A 265 -1.19 -14.89 -5.60
N SER A 266 -1.92 -13.89 -6.12
CA SER A 266 -3.13 -14.11 -6.92
C SER A 266 -2.78 -14.36 -8.39
N ASP A 267 -3.69 -14.97 -9.16
CA ASP A 267 -3.52 -15.14 -10.62
C ASP A 267 -3.26 -13.83 -11.35
N GLU A 268 -3.69 -12.73 -10.77
CA GLU A 268 -3.51 -11.39 -11.32
C GLU A 268 -2.15 -10.78 -10.97
N ASP A 269 -1.59 -11.13 -9.82
CA ASP A 269 -0.21 -10.75 -9.49
C ASP A 269 0.76 -11.40 -10.49
N PHE A 270 0.51 -12.65 -10.88
CA PHE A 270 1.30 -13.34 -11.90
C PHE A 270 1.23 -12.72 -13.30
N LYS A 271 0.13 -12.06 -13.67
CA LYS A 271 -0.01 -11.41 -14.99
C LYS A 271 0.85 -10.17 -15.15
N THR A 272 1.26 -9.55 -14.05
CA THR A 272 2.02 -8.29 -14.05
C THR A 272 3.51 -8.47 -13.80
N LEU A 273 3.92 -9.68 -13.41
CA LEU A 273 5.30 -9.99 -13.08
C LEU A 273 5.92 -10.86 -14.19
N LYS A 274 7.11 -10.50 -14.65
CA LYS A 274 7.92 -11.41 -15.42
C LYS A 274 8.40 -12.52 -14.47
N ALA A 275 8.05 -13.78 -14.80
CA ALA A 275 8.31 -14.95 -13.95
C ALA A 275 9.76 -15.05 -13.47
N GLU A 276 10.71 -14.79 -14.36
CA GLU A 276 12.15 -14.83 -14.07
C GLU A 276 12.55 -13.79 -13.01
N HIS A 277 12.13 -12.53 -13.19
CA HIS A 277 12.43 -11.45 -12.23
C HIS A 277 11.81 -11.69 -10.87
N LEU A 278 10.57 -12.22 -10.83
CA LEU A 278 9.89 -12.56 -9.58
C LEU A 278 10.69 -13.60 -8.79
N ILE A 279 11.05 -14.70 -9.45
CA ILE A 279 11.78 -15.80 -8.82
C ILE A 279 13.16 -15.35 -8.39
N GLU A 280 13.90 -14.61 -9.22
CA GLU A 280 15.24 -14.12 -8.89
C GLU A 280 15.24 -13.20 -7.68
N ASN A 281 14.30 -12.25 -7.61
CA ASN A 281 14.17 -11.36 -6.45
C ASN A 281 13.82 -12.13 -5.17
N ILE A 282 12.90 -13.11 -5.25
CA ILE A 282 12.55 -13.93 -4.09
C ILE A 282 13.76 -14.80 -3.66
N ILE A 283 14.50 -15.40 -4.59
CA ILE A 283 15.68 -16.20 -4.29
C ILE A 283 16.77 -15.34 -3.64
N ALA A 284 17.07 -14.15 -4.18
CA ALA A 284 18.06 -13.25 -3.62
C ALA A 284 17.77 -12.93 -2.16
N GLU A 285 16.53 -12.54 -1.85
CA GLU A 285 16.10 -12.22 -0.49
C GLU A 285 16.27 -13.37 0.51
N TYR A 286 16.00 -14.61 0.08
CA TYR A 286 16.13 -15.78 0.96
C TYR A 286 17.53 -16.38 0.98
N SER A 287 18.44 -15.94 0.09
CA SER A 287 19.85 -16.39 0.04
C SER A 287 20.78 -15.48 0.83
N GLU A 288 20.40 -14.23 1.09
CA GLU A 288 21.19 -13.26 1.86
C GLU A 288 20.90 -13.31 3.37
N GLY A 289 20.01 -14.13 3.85
CA GLY A 289 19.67 -14.39 5.26
C GLY A 289 20.11 -15.75 5.74
#